data_0bd41fba3a9a1169f763220b2b34a8b3
#
_entry.id   0bd41fba3a9a1169f763220b2b34a8b3
#
_cell.length_a   1.000
_cell.length_b   1.000
_cell.length_c   1.000
_cell.angle_alpha   90.00
_cell.angle_beta   90.00
_cell.angle_gamma   90.00
#
_symmetry.space_group_name_H-M   'P 1'
#
loop_
_entity.id
_entity.type
_entity.pdbx_description
1 polymer ?
#
loop_
_entity_poly.entity_id
_entity_poly.type
_entity_poly.pdbx_seq_one_letter_code
_entity_poly.pdbx_strand_id
1 'polypeptide(L)'
;PISPRGHELFSWVFMLIFTLMKQKKQIIIFTDLDGSLLDKDTFEFNEIEDYFRELISKGIKIIPNSSKTEAELLDFNEQNNLDLSFIAENGSSIHGLNKIHQNLPDKIIISRTKDEIQNIYESNISLDFKNKITHILELEREKQQKILGLPLDKIKLAIKRDHSLPIKFNGTEIEKNEFRKILKNSGLTIQTGGRIMN
;
A
#
# COMPACT_ATOMS: atom_id res chain seq x y z
N PRO A 1 32.54 45.65 -27.67
CA PRO A 1 33.33 44.48 -27.32
C PRO A 1 32.97 44.03 -25.93
N ILE A 2 32.32 42.91 -25.80
CA ILE A 2 31.99 42.30 -24.49
C ILE A 2 33.28 41.77 -23.91
N SER A 3 33.61 42.15 -22.66
CA SER A 3 34.86 41.73 -22.01
C SER A 3 34.91 40.19 -21.92
N PRO A 4 36.12 39.57 -21.94
CA PRO A 4 36.29 38.11 -21.84
C PRO A 4 35.50 37.47 -20.66
N ARG A 5 35.36 38.19 -19.55
CA ARG A 5 34.58 37.77 -18.38
C ARG A 5 33.06 37.70 -18.63
N GLY A 6 32.53 38.46 -19.60
CA GLY A 6 31.12 38.39 -19.96
C GLY A 6 30.75 37.12 -20.72
N HIS A 7 31.66 36.57 -21.52
CA HIS A 7 31.43 35.32 -22.23
C HIS A 7 31.42 34.10 -21.31
N GLU A 8 32.29 34.07 -20.29
CA GLU A 8 32.28 32.98 -19.31
C GLU A 8 31.01 32.99 -18.45
N LEU A 9 30.56 34.16 -17.96
CA LEU A 9 29.34 34.30 -17.20
C LEU A 9 28.11 33.84 -17.99
N PHE A 10 28.06 34.20 -19.28
CA PHE A 10 26.95 33.81 -20.16
C PHE A 10 26.93 32.29 -20.38
N SER A 11 28.10 31.66 -20.53
CA SER A 11 28.26 30.22 -20.66
C SER A 11 27.79 29.48 -19.39
N TRP A 12 28.16 29.96 -18.20
CA TRP A 12 27.75 29.38 -16.93
C TRP A 12 26.23 29.52 -16.68
N VAL A 13 25.65 30.68 -16.98
CA VAL A 13 24.21 30.92 -16.86
C VAL A 13 23.44 30.06 -17.83
N PHE A 14 23.90 29.93 -19.08
CA PHE A 14 23.28 29.07 -20.07
C PHE A 14 23.37 27.59 -19.69
N MET A 15 24.50 27.15 -19.17
CA MET A 15 24.69 25.78 -18.66
C MET A 15 23.83 25.50 -17.45
N LEU A 16 23.65 26.46 -16.54
CA LEU A 16 22.77 26.38 -15.37
C LEU A 16 21.29 26.30 -15.81
N ILE A 17 20.87 27.16 -16.74
CA ILE A 17 19.50 27.14 -17.30
C ILE A 17 19.26 25.82 -18.05
N PHE A 18 20.23 25.34 -18.83
CA PHE A 18 20.12 24.08 -19.55
C PHE A 18 20.07 22.87 -18.60
N THR A 19 20.81 22.94 -17.49
CA THR A 19 20.77 21.92 -16.42
C THR A 19 19.44 21.95 -15.67
N LEU A 20 18.90 23.15 -15.38
CA LEU A 20 17.59 23.31 -14.77
C LEU A 20 16.43 22.90 -15.71
N MET A 21 16.58 23.16 -17.04
CA MET A 21 15.59 22.70 -18.04
C MET A 21 15.66 21.19 -18.31
N LYS A 22 16.75 20.51 -17.95
CA LYS A 22 16.91 19.05 -18.03
C LYS A 22 16.40 18.32 -16.81
N GLN A 23 15.62 18.91 -15.92
CA GLN A 23 14.87 18.13 -14.94
C GLN A 23 13.91 17.22 -15.71
N LYS A 24 14.37 16.01 -15.95
CA LYS A 24 13.56 14.94 -16.55
C LYS A 24 12.31 14.82 -15.70
N LYS A 25 11.13 15.15 -16.25
CA LYS A 25 9.87 14.96 -15.54
C LYS A 25 9.82 13.52 -15.06
N GLN A 26 9.83 13.33 -13.75
CA GLN A 26 9.72 12.01 -13.16
C GLN A 26 8.26 11.57 -13.25
N ILE A 27 8.00 10.44 -13.89
CA ILE A 27 6.67 9.84 -13.95
C ILE A 27 6.58 8.85 -12.77
N ILE A 28 5.51 8.99 -12.00
CA ILE A 28 5.17 8.08 -10.90
C ILE A 28 3.81 7.48 -11.24
N ILE A 29 3.73 6.15 -11.21
CA ILE A 29 2.49 5.39 -11.43
C ILE A 29 2.12 4.71 -10.12
N PHE A 30 0.93 5.00 -9.61
CA PHE A 30 0.32 4.24 -8.53
C PHE A 30 -0.58 3.17 -9.12
N THR A 31 -0.49 1.95 -8.62
CA THR A 31 -1.28 0.83 -9.11
C THR A 31 -1.72 -0.06 -7.97
N ASP A 32 -2.90 -0.65 -8.06
CA ASP A 32 -3.27 -1.78 -7.20
C ASP A 32 -2.41 -3.00 -7.56
N LEU A 33 -2.34 -3.96 -6.67
CA LEU A 33 -1.58 -5.18 -6.85
C LEU A 33 -2.48 -6.31 -7.36
N ASP A 34 -3.50 -6.70 -6.59
CA ASP A 34 -4.36 -7.84 -6.90
C ASP A 34 -5.36 -7.52 -8.03
N GLY A 35 -5.28 -8.25 -9.13
CA GLY A 35 -6.11 -8.02 -10.31
C GLY A 35 -5.70 -6.81 -11.15
N SER A 36 -4.53 -6.22 -10.87
CA SER A 36 -3.92 -5.14 -11.67
C SER A 36 -2.50 -5.49 -12.09
N LEU A 37 -1.55 -5.59 -11.16
CA LEU A 37 -0.20 -6.09 -11.43
C LEU A 37 -0.12 -7.62 -11.34
N LEU A 38 -0.90 -8.23 -10.47
CA LEU A 38 -0.99 -9.67 -10.34
C LEU A 38 -2.28 -10.16 -10.98
N ASP A 39 -2.20 -11.31 -11.62
CA ASP A 39 -3.40 -12.00 -12.09
C ASP A 39 -4.36 -12.24 -10.92
N LYS A 40 -5.65 -12.09 -11.17
CA LYS A 40 -6.68 -12.14 -10.14
C LYS A 40 -6.86 -13.52 -9.51
N ASP A 41 -6.60 -14.57 -10.29
CA ASP A 41 -6.90 -15.95 -9.90
C ASP A 41 -5.62 -16.70 -9.50
N THR A 42 -4.52 -16.48 -10.21
CA THR A 42 -3.23 -17.15 -9.96
C THR A 42 -2.31 -16.35 -9.03
N PHE A 43 -2.54 -15.05 -8.90
CA PHE A 43 -1.64 -14.10 -8.20
C PHE A 43 -0.23 -14.05 -8.78
N GLU A 44 -0.08 -14.41 -10.06
CA GLU A 44 1.19 -14.37 -10.78
C GLU A 44 1.42 -13.02 -11.44
N PHE A 45 2.68 -12.65 -11.58
CA PHE A 45 3.14 -11.38 -12.16
C PHE A 45 3.47 -11.51 -13.66
N ASN A 46 3.45 -12.72 -14.21
CA ASN A 46 4.11 -13.10 -15.45
C ASN A 46 3.62 -12.38 -16.71
N GLU A 47 2.31 -12.12 -16.85
CA GLU A 47 1.76 -11.59 -18.12
C GLU A 47 2.27 -10.20 -18.48
N ILE A 48 2.55 -9.36 -17.49
CA ILE A 48 2.96 -7.96 -17.71
C ILE A 48 4.41 -7.69 -17.31
N GLU A 49 5.14 -8.71 -16.84
CA GLU A 49 6.46 -8.54 -16.25
C GLU A 49 7.45 -7.84 -17.17
N ASP A 50 7.54 -8.24 -18.43
CA ASP A 50 8.46 -7.65 -19.41
C ASP A 50 8.16 -6.17 -19.62
N TYR A 51 6.90 -5.82 -19.81
CA TYR A 51 6.48 -4.42 -19.98
C TYR A 51 6.72 -3.60 -18.72
N PHE A 52 6.45 -4.17 -17.56
CA PHE A 52 6.69 -3.55 -16.26
C PHE A 52 8.18 -3.23 -16.06
N ARG A 53 9.06 -4.19 -16.36
CA ARG A 53 10.52 -4.01 -16.29
C ARG A 53 11.00 -2.98 -17.29
N GLU A 54 10.41 -2.92 -18.49
CA GLU A 54 10.70 -1.89 -19.48
C GLU A 54 10.36 -0.49 -18.95
N LEU A 55 9.22 -0.29 -18.31
CA LEU A 55 8.84 0.99 -17.69
C LEU A 55 9.85 1.42 -16.62
N ILE A 56 10.25 0.50 -15.74
CA ILE A 56 11.26 0.78 -14.71
C ILE A 56 12.61 1.16 -15.35
N SER A 57 13.03 0.46 -16.39
CA SER A 57 14.29 0.75 -17.09
C SER A 57 14.32 2.15 -17.74
N LYS A 58 13.15 2.67 -18.10
CA LYS A 58 12.95 4.05 -18.60
C LYS A 58 12.92 5.10 -17.47
N GLY A 59 13.09 4.69 -16.21
CA GLY A 59 13.10 5.56 -15.04
C GLY A 59 11.72 5.94 -14.52
N ILE A 60 10.67 5.26 -14.96
CA ILE A 60 9.32 5.40 -14.41
C ILE A 60 9.29 4.73 -13.04
N LYS A 61 8.77 5.43 -12.04
CA LYS A 61 8.57 4.89 -10.70
C LYS A 61 7.18 4.27 -10.60
N ILE A 62 7.11 3.00 -10.27
CA ILE A 62 5.84 2.29 -10.06
C ILE A 62 5.72 1.99 -8.58
N ILE A 63 4.59 2.39 -7.98
CA ILE A 63 4.33 2.29 -6.54
C ILE A 63 3.05 1.47 -6.36
N PRO A 64 3.16 0.19 -5.98
CA PRO A 64 2.00 -0.59 -5.55
C PRO A 64 1.30 0.07 -4.35
N ASN A 65 -0.03 0.15 -4.43
CA ASN A 65 -0.90 0.62 -3.35
C ASN A 65 -1.93 -0.48 -3.08
N SER A 66 -1.76 -1.20 -1.99
CA SER A 66 -2.48 -2.44 -1.75
C SER A 66 -3.06 -2.55 -0.34
N SER A 67 -4.05 -3.42 -0.20
CA SER A 67 -4.56 -3.88 1.10
C SER A 67 -3.62 -4.86 1.79
N LYS A 68 -2.57 -5.33 1.11
CA LYS A 68 -1.55 -6.24 1.63
C LYS A 68 -0.72 -5.58 2.72
N THR A 69 -0.17 -6.43 3.60
CA THR A 69 0.76 -6.02 4.66
C THR A 69 2.13 -5.62 4.10
N GLU A 70 2.91 -4.91 4.89
CA GLU A 70 4.34 -4.66 4.58
C GLU A 70 5.07 -5.97 4.27
N ALA A 71 4.84 -7.01 5.08
CA ALA A 71 5.49 -8.31 4.91
C ALA A 71 5.15 -8.98 3.57
N GLU A 72 3.91 -8.87 3.10
CA GLU A 72 3.50 -9.38 1.78
C GLU A 72 4.14 -8.60 0.63
N LEU A 73 4.28 -7.27 0.76
CA LEU A 73 4.84 -6.41 -0.27
C LEU A 73 6.37 -6.52 -0.35
N LEU A 74 7.04 -6.74 0.79
CA LEU A 74 8.47 -7.08 0.81
C LEU A 74 8.74 -8.44 0.17
N ASP A 75 7.92 -9.45 0.48
CA ASP A 75 8.00 -10.78 -0.13
C ASP A 75 7.75 -10.72 -1.65
N PHE A 76 6.79 -9.90 -2.11
CA PHE A 76 6.58 -9.64 -3.53
C PHE A 76 7.81 -9.04 -4.21
N ASN A 77 8.43 -8.03 -3.61
CA ASN A 77 9.67 -7.43 -4.12
C ASN A 77 10.79 -8.47 -4.22
N GLU A 78 10.99 -9.26 -3.16
CA GLU A 78 12.05 -10.27 -3.10
C GLU A 78 11.85 -11.38 -4.14
N GLN A 79 10.66 -11.95 -4.23
CA GLN A 79 10.36 -13.04 -5.17
C GLN A 79 10.51 -12.63 -6.64
N ASN A 80 10.29 -11.35 -6.96
CA ASN A 80 10.38 -10.84 -8.33
C ASN A 80 11.67 -10.06 -8.61
N ASN A 81 12.67 -10.08 -7.72
CA ASN A 81 13.89 -9.26 -7.83
C ASN A 81 13.57 -7.78 -8.13
N LEU A 82 12.61 -7.22 -7.40
CA LEU A 82 12.19 -5.84 -7.48
C LEU A 82 12.62 -5.08 -6.23
N ASP A 83 12.79 -3.76 -6.37
CA ASP A 83 13.08 -2.86 -5.26
C ASP A 83 12.13 -1.66 -5.29
N LEU A 84 10.82 -1.95 -5.27
CA LEU A 84 9.78 -0.93 -5.35
C LEU A 84 9.54 -0.26 -4.00
N SER A 85 9.27 1.04 -4.05
CA SER A 85 8.51 1.70 -2.99
C SER A 85 7.06 1.21 -3.05
N PHE A 86 6.36 1.18 -1.92
CA PHE A 86 4.97 0.70 -1.88
C PHE A 86 4.15 1.37 -0.78
N ILE A 87 2.84 1.27 -0.91
CA ILE A 87 1.85 1.71 0.07
C ILE A 87 1.13 0.45 0.58
N ALA A 88 1.20 0.22 1.90
CA ALA A 88 0.66 -0.95 2.55
C ALA A 88 -0.64 -0.67 3.31
N GLU A 89 -1.39 -1.72 3.59
CA GLU A 89 -2.59 -1.74 4.42
C GLU A 89 -3.57 -0.59 4.09
N ASN A 90 -3.93 -0.46 2.79
CA ASN A 90 -4.89 0.54 2.29
C ASN A 90 -4.47 1.99 2.56
N GLY A 91 -3.19 2.32 2.47
CA GLY A 91 -2.68 3.68 2.70
C GLY A 91 -2.23 3.96 4.12
N SER A 92 -2.12 2.94 4.96
CA SER A 92 -1.73 3.09 6.35
C SER A 92 -0.26 3.40 6.55
N SER A 93 0.60 2.92 5.65
CA SER A 93 2.03 3.20 5.66
C SER A 93 2.61 3.24 4.25
N ILE A 94 3.65 4.06 4.08
CA ILE A 94 4.39 4.21 2.82
C ILE A 94 5.83 3.80 3.09
N HIS A 95 6.40 2.99 2.20
CA HIS A 95 7.72 2.40 2.35
C HIS A 95 8.62 2.68 1.14
N GLY A 96 9.92 2.80 1.37
CA GLY A 96 10.92 3.02 0.32
C GLY A 96 10.87 4.42 -0.31
N LEU A 97 10.39 5.45 0.40
CA LEU A 97 10.32 6.81 -0.13
C LEU A 97 11.68 7.39 -0.48
N ASN A 98 12.75 7.00 0.22
CA ASN A 98 14.12 7.37 -0.08
C ASN A 98 14.57 6.91 -1.48
N LYS A 99 13.94 5.88 -2.05
CA LYS A 99 14.15 5.40 -3.44
C LYS A 99 13.51 6.32 -4.47
N ILE A 100 12.50 7.09 -4.06
CA ILE A 100 11.86 8.11 -4.90
C ILE A 100 12.69 9.40 -4.86
N HIS A 101 13.09 9.83 -3.66
CA HIS A 101 13.93 11.00 -3.46
C HIS A 101 14.77 10.83 -2.18
N GLN A 102 16.09 11.00 -2.30
CA GLN A 102 17.06 10.71 -1.24
C GLN A 102 16.84 11.48 0.09
N ASN A 103 16.14 12.61 0.04
CA ASN A 103 15.86 13.44 1.23
C ASN A 103 14.54 13.02 1.94
N LEU A 104 13.82 12.04 1.41
CA LEU A 104 12.63 11.51 2.07
C LEU A 104 13.01 10.40 3.05
N PRO A 105 12.25 10.21 4.13
CA PRO A 105 12.45 9.08 5.03
C PRO A 105 12.14 7.76 4.30
N ASP A 106 12.72 6.67 4.76
CA ASP A 106 12.41 5.36 4.17
C ASP A 106 10.96 4.96 4.39
N LYS A 107 10.41 5.21 5.58
CA LYS A 107 9.05 4.83 5.96
C LYS A 107 8.28 6.02 6.55
N ILE A 108 7.00 6.13 6.19
CA ILE A 108 6.03 7.04 6.83
C ILE A 108 4.82 6.21 7.26
N ILE A 109 4.40 6.38 8.52
CA ILE A 109 3.17 5.81 9.07
C ILE A 109 2.13 6.92 9.11
N ILE A 110 0.95 6.66 8.53
CA ILE A 110 -0.14 7.64 8.40
C ILE A 110 -1.29 7.28 9.32
N SER A 111 -1.54 6.00 9.56
CA SER A 111 -2.67 5.53 10.34
C SER A 111 -2.30 5.22 11.80
N ARG A 112 -3.32 4.89 12.59
CA ARG A 112 -3.17 4.34 13.94
C ARG A 112 -2.55 2.95 13.91
N THR A 113 -1.97 2.54 15.01
CA THR A 113 -1.54 1.15 15.23
C THR A 113 -2.74 0.22 15.38
N LYS A 114 -2.52 -1.06 15.13
CA LYS A 114 -3.54 -2.10 15.32
C LYS A 114 -4.11 -2.08 16.75
N ASP A 115 -3.26 -1.89 17.77
CA ASP A 115 -3.68 -1.86 19.17
C ASP A 115 -4.55 -0.64 19.47
N GLU A 116 -4.24 0.53 18.91
CA GLU A 116 -5.09 1.72 19.04
C GLU A 116 -6.45 1.51 18.37
N ILE A 117 -6.48 0.87 17.17
CA ILE A 117 -7.70 0.52 16.45
C ILE A 117 -8.53 -0.45 17.30
N GLN A 118 -7.91 -1.49 17.85
CA GLN A 118 -8.57 -2.46 18.73
C GLN A 118 -9.18 -1.79 19.96
N ASN A 119 -8.45 -0.91 20.63
CA ASN A 119 -8.95 -0.19 21.80
C ASN A 119 -10.15 0.71 21.48
N ILE A 120 -10.12 1.41 20.34
CA ILE A 120 -11.26 2.22 19.89
C ILE A 120 -12.46 1.32 19.58
N TYR A 121 -12.25 0.20 18.88
CA TYR A 121 -13.27 -0.79 18.58
C TYR A 121 -13.91 -1.34 19.87
N GLU A 122 -13.10 -1.80 20.81
CA GLU A 122 -13.59 -2.37 22.08
C GLU A 122 -14.40 -1.38 22.89
N SER A 123 -14.02 -0.10 22.89
CA SER A 123 -14.67 0.95 23.66
C SER A 123 -15.98 1.47 23.04
N ASN A 124 -16.14 1.38 21.73
CA ASN A 124 -17.24 2.05 21.03
C ASN A 124 -18.26 1.09 20.41
N ILE A 125 -17.91 -0.18 20.21
CA ILE A 125 -18.80 -1.15 19.55
C ILE A 125 -19.58 -1.93 20.60
N SER A 126 -20.91 -1.94 20.45
CA SER A 126 -21.80 -2.69 21.34
C SER A 126 -21.59 -4.20 21.21
N LEU A 127 -21.93 -4.93 22.26
CA LEU A 127 -21.84 -6.40 22.30
C LEU A 127 -22.66 -7.05 21.18
N ASP A 128 -23.76 -6.44 20.80
CA ASP A 128 -24.65 -6.94 19.75
C ASP A 128 -23.95 -6.95 18.38
N PHE A 129 -23.19 -5.89 18.06
CA PHE A 129 -22.36 -5.85 16.86
C PHE A 129 -21.13 -6.75 16.96
N LYS A 130 -20.49 -6.80 18.14
CA LYS A 130 -19.33 -7.68 18.36
C LYS A 130 -19.68 -9.15 18.09
N ASN A 131 -20.86 -9.60 18.48
CA ASN A 131 -21.33 -10.96 18.21
C ASN A 131 -21.56 -11.27 16.72
N LYS A 132 -21.65 -10.25 15.86
CA LYS A 132 -21.80 -10.39 14.40
C LYS A 132 -20.47 -10.29 13.66
N ILE A 133 -19.37 -10.14 14.39
CA ILE A 133 -18.06 -9.95 13.80
C ILE A 133 -17.15 -11.14 14.10
N THR A 134 -16.46 -11.59 13.08
CA THR A 134 -15.39 -12.57 13.20
C THR A 134 -14.06 -11.87 12.93
N HIS A 135 -13.21 -11.80 13.94
CA HIS A 135 -11.85 -11.29 13.84
C HIS A 135 -10.96 -12.32 13.15
N ILE A 136 -10.49 -12.03 11.96
CA ILE A 136 -9.76 -13.00 11.13
C ILE A 136 -8.40 -13.34 11.75
N LEU A 137 -7.75 -12.37 12.39
CA LEU A 137 -6.44 -12.59 13.03
C LEU A 137 -6.48 -13.57 14.21
N GLU A 138 -7.63 -13.75 14.84
CA GLU A 138 -7.84 -14.62 16.01
C GLU A 138 -8.20 -16.06 15.65
N LEU A 139 -8.46 -16.32 14.36
CA LEU A 139 -8.83 -17.63 13.87
C LEU A 139 -7.62 -18.55 13.72
N GLU A 140 -7.86 -19.85 13.81
CA GLU A 140 -6.90 -20.87 13.41
C GLU A 140 -6.56 -20.76 11.90
N ARG A 141 -5.36 -21.18 11.53
CA ARG A 141 -4.80 -20.97 10.19
C ARG A 141 -5.65 -21.56 9.06
N GLU A 142 -6.25 -22.73 9.28
CA GLU A 142 -7.12 -23.38 8.30
C GLU A 142 -8.38 -22.56 8.04
N LYS A 143 -8.92 -21.92 9.07
CA LYS A 143 -10.07 -21.01 8.93
C LYS A 143 -9.67 -19.70 8.25
N GLN A 144 -8.50 -19.15 8.60
CA GLN A 144 -7.92 -17.99 7.91
C GLN A 144 -7.74 -18.28 6.41
N GLN A 145 -7.16 -19.42 6.07
CA GLN A 145 -6.97 -19.87 4.69
C GLN A 145 -8.29 -19.93 3.92
N LYS A 146 -9.30 -20.55 4.52
CA LYS A 146 -10.62 -20.68 3.90
C LYS A 146 -11.30 -19.34 3.63
N ILE A 147 -11.11 -18.36 4.53
CA ILE A 147 -11.71 -17.02 4.41
C ILE A 147 -10.91 -16.15 3.44
N LEU A 148 -9.58 -16.13 3.57
CA LEU A 148 -8.70 -15.29 2.76
C LEU A 148 -8.48 -15.85 1.35
N GLY A 149 -8.58 -17.16 1.18
CA GLY A 149 -8.33 -17.84 -0.09
C GLY A 149 -6.84 -17.88 -0.48
N LEU A 150 -5.93 -17.72 0.51
CA LEU A 150 -4.49 -17.69 0.30
C LEU A 150 -3.84 -19.04 0.64
N PRO A 151 -2.72 -19.42 0.02
CA PRO A 151 -1.89 -20.54 0.44
C PRO A 151 -1.39 -20.38 1.88
N LEU A 152 -1.13 -21.49 2.59
CA LEU A 152 -0.76 -21.47 4.02
C LEU A 152 0.53 -20.69 4.32
N ASP A 153 1.50 -20.73 3.44
CA ASP A 153 2.75 -19.98 3.54
C ASP A 153 2.51 -18.46 3.46
N LYS A 154 1.59 -18.03 2.60
CA LYS A 154 1.19 -16.62 2.43
C LYS A 154 0.34 -16.09 3.58
N ILE A 155 -0.43 -16.95 4.25
CA ILE A 155 -1.20 -16.59 5.45
C ILE A 155 -0.29 -15.98 6.52
N LYS A 156 0.91 -16.52 6.72
CA LYS A 156 1.87 -16.00 7.71
C LYS A 156 2.24 -14.54 7.47
N LEU A 157 2.24 -14.11 6.23
CA LEU A 157 2.54 -12.72 5.84
C LEU A 157 1.29 -11.85 5.96
N ALA A 158 0.15 -12.33 5.47
CA ALA A 158 -1.11 -11.61 5.43
C ALA A 158 -1.68 -11.26 6.82
N ILE A 159 -1.33 -12.02 7.86
CA ILE A 159 -1.74 -11.76 9.24
C ILE A 159 -0.79 -10.83 10.01
N LYS A 160 0.39 -10.49 9.47
CA LYS A 160 1.33 -9.53 10.06
C LYS A 160 0.86 -8.09 9.83
N ARG A 161 -0.29 -7.76 10.39
CA ARG A 161 -0.89 -6.44 10.26
C ARG A 161 -0.51 -5.54 11.41
N ASP A 162 -0.07 -4.32 11.08
CA ASP A 162 0.33 -3.31 12.05
C ASP A 162 -0.70 -2.18 12.16
N HIS A 163 -1.55 -1.99 11.13
CA HIS A 163 -2.38 -0.82 10.96
C HIS A 163 -3.82 -1.12 10.56
N SER A 164 -4.25 -2.38 10.60
CA SER A 164 -5.61 -2.78 10.24
C SER A 164 -6.08 -4.02 10.97
N LEU A 165 -7.40 -4.18 11.09
CA LEU A 165 -8.07 -5.33 11.68
C LEU A 165 -9.01 -5.95 10.64
N PRO A 166 -8.61 -7.01 9.94
CA PRO A 166 -9.47 -7.68 8.99
C PRO A 166 -10.57 -8.44 9.73
N ILE A 167 -11.81 -8.16 9.33
CA ILE A 167 -13.00 -8.76 9.92
C ILE A 167 -13.91 -9.35 8.86
N LYS A 168 -14.71 -10.33 9.26
CA LYS A 168 -15.88 -10.79 8.52
C LYS A 168 -17.12 -10.37 9.27
N PHE A 169 -18.01 -9.63 8.61
CA PHE A 169 -19.28 -9.22 9.17
C PHE A 169 -20.37 -10.24 8.79
N ASN A 170 -21.10 -10.74 9.78
CA ASN A 170 -22.10 -11.80 9.63
C ASN A 170 -23.54 -11.31 9.81
N GLY A 171 -23.78 -10.00 9.77
CA GLY A 171 -25.11 -9.38 9.83
C GLY A 171 -25.68 -9.07 8.46
N THR A 172 -26.86 -8.45 8.45
CA THR A 172 -27.56 -7.95 7.26
C THR A 172 -26.85 -6.73 6.67
N GLU A 173 -27.15 -6.36 5.43
CA GLU A 173 -26.61 -5.14 4.81
C GLU A 173 -27.08 -3.85 5.53
N ILE A 174 -28.25 -3.86 6.16
CA ILE A 174 -28.73 -2.73 6.97
C ILE A 174 -27.81 -2.56 8.18
N GLU A 175 -27.57 -3.64 8.93
CA GLU A 175 -26.70 -3.65 10.10
C GLU A 175 -25.23 -3.32 9.74
N LYS A 176 -24.78 -3.78 8.60
CA LYS A 176 -23.44 -3.46 8.08
C LYS A 176 -23.29 -1.95 7.79
N ASN A 177 -24.32 -1.32 7.25
CA ASN A 177 -24.31 0.11 7.02
C ASN A 177 -24.39 0.92 8.33
N GLU A 178 -25.13 0.43 9.32
CA GLU A 178 -25.14 1.00 10.65
C GLU A 178 -23.78 0.86 11.34
N PHE A 179 -23.19 -0.31 11.29
CA PHE A 179 -21.85 -0.56 11.81
C PHE A 179 -20.80 0.37 11.19
N ARG A 180 -20.85 0.59 9.86
CA ARG A 180 -19.97 1.58 9.19
C ARG A 180 -20.13 2.99 9.75
N LYS A 181 -21.37 3.41 10.05
CA LYS A 181 -21.62 4.73 10.64
C LYS A 181 -21.04 4.83 12.06
N ILE A 182 -21.21 3.79 12.87
CA ILE A 182 -20.68 3.75 14.23
C ILE A 182 -19.14 3.84 14.18
N LEU A 183 -18.48 3.05 13.34
CA LEU A 183 -17.02 3.11 13.18
C LEU A 183 -16.55 4.50 12.75
N LYS A 184 -17.23 5.10 11.76
CA LYS A 184 -16.89 6.44 11.29
C LYS A 184 -16.99 7.50 12.40
N ASN A 185 -18.03 7.42 13.22
CA ASN A 185 -18.23 8.31 14.38
C ASN A 185 -17.16 8.11 15.46
N SER A 186 -16.59 6.89 15.55
CA SER A 186 -15.47 6.57 16.44
C SER A 186 -14.10 6.91 15.85
N GLY A 187 -14.06 7.55 14.66
CA GLY A 187 -12.82 7.90 13.98
C GLY A 187 -12.11 6.73 13.31
N LEU A 188 -12.83 5.63 13.04
CA LEU A 188 -12.36 4.49 12.26
C LEU A 188 -13.02 4.50 10.88
N THR A 189 -12.30 4.01 9.89
CA THR A 189 -12.85 3.75 8.55
C THR A 189 -12.84 2.26 8.28
N ILE A 190 -13.78 1.81 7.47
CA ILE A 190 -13.85 0.42 7.03
C ILE A 190 -13.86 0.37 5.52
N GLN A 191 -12.97 -0.39 4.96
CA GLN A 191 -12.91 -0.67 3.53
C GLN A 191 -13.39 -2.10 3.27
N THR A 192 -14.05 -2.31 2.15
CA THR A 192 -14.48 -3.63 1.73
C THR A 192 -13.62 -4.04 0.53
N GLY A 193 -12.86 -5.10 0.69
CA GLY A 193 -12.06 -5.69 -0.37
C GLY A 193 -12.40 -7.18 -0.52
N GLY A 194 -12.88 -7.59 -1.68
CA GLY A 194 -13.17 -8.98 -1.95
C GLY A 194 -14.09 -9.63 -0.92
N ARG A 195 -13.54 -10.54 -0.10
CA ARG A 195 -14.30 -11.37 0.86
C ARG A 195 -14.31 -10.83 2.29
N ILE A 196 -13.54 -9.81 2.58
CA ILE A 196 -13.32 -9.28 3.94
C ILE A 196 -13.51 -7.76 4.00
N MET A 197 -13.62 -7.25 5.21
CA MET A 197 -13.61 -5.83 5.53
C MET A 197 -12.35 -5.52 6.36
N ASN A 198 -11.69 -4.41 6.08
CA ASN A 198 -10.50 -3.91 6.76
C ASN A 198 -10.73 -2.53 7.32
#